data_b2a991b0b59c0aee7084e6724bfce6b4
#
_entry.id   b2a991b0b59c0aee7084e6724bfce6b4
#
_cell.length_a   1.000
_cell.length_b   1.000
_cell.length_c   1.000
_cell.angle_alpha   90.00
_cell.angle_beta   90.00
_cell.angle_gamma   90.00
#
_symmetry.space_group_name_H-M   'P 1'
#
loop_
_entity.id
_entity.type
_entity.pdbx_description
1 polymer ?
#
loop_
_entity_poly.entity_id
_entity_poly.type
_entity_poly.pdbx_seq_one_letter_code
_entity_poly.pdbx_strand_id
1 'polypeptide(L)'
;MTRTAEITRNTNETQIRVAINLDGTGRQKLNTGVPFLDHMLDQIARHGMIDLEVEAVGDLHIDAHHTVEDTGITLGMAVAKAVGDKKGMVRYGHSYVPLDEALSRVVIDFSGRPGLEMHIPWTRAMIGTYDVDLTGEFFRGFVNHAGVTLHIDNLRGVNAHHQCETVFKAFGRALRMATAMDERAAGIIPSTKGSL
;
A
#
# COMPACT_ATOMS: atom_id res chain seq x y z
N MET A 1 8.05 16.53 -13.79
CA MET A 1 6.99 15.63 -14.30
C MET A 1 6.15 15.18 -13.13
N THR A 2 4.83 15.20 -13.26
CA THR A 2 3.95 14.65 -12.22
C THR A 2 4.02 13.11 -12.27
N ARG A 3 4.26 12.46 -11.11
CA ARG A 3 4.37 11.00 -11.02
C ARG A 3 2.98 10.41 -10.82
N THR A 4 2.26 10.31 -11.94
CA THR A 4 0.89 9.80 -11.99
C THR A 4 0.82 8.50 -12.78
N ALA A 5 -0.11 7.64 -12.42
CA ALA A 5 -0.43 6.44 -13.19
C ALA A 5 -1.91 6.09 -13.07
N GLU A 6 -2.42 5.46 -14.09
CA GLU A 6 -3.72 4.79 -14.08
C GLU A 6 -3.54 3.38 -14.60
N ILE A 7 -4.12 2.41 -13.89
CA ILE A 7 -4.16 0.98 -14.23
C ILE A 7 -5.60 0.51 -14.15
N THR A 8 -6.03 -0.22 -15.17
CA THR A 8 -7.25 -1.01 -15.15
C THR A 8 -6.88 -2.49 -15.31
N ARG A 9 -7.34 -3.32 -14.38
CA ARG A 9 -7.15 -4.76 -14.39
C ARG A 9 -8.51 -5.45 -14.29
N ASN A 10 -8.81 -6.25 -15.30
CA ASN A 10 -10.05 -7.02 -15.36
C ASN A 10 -9.74 -8.50 -15.45
N THR A 11 -10.40 -9.27 -14.61
CA THR A 11 -10.42 -10.74 -14.62
C THR A 11 -11.85 -11.23 -14.74
N ASN A 12 -12.06 -12.53 -14.64
CA ASN A 12 -13.42 -13.08 -14.56
C ASN A 12 -14.06 -12.82 -13.16
N GLU A 13 -13.25 -12.51 -12.15
CA GLU A 13 -13.67 -12.37 -10.76
C GLU A 13 -13.80 -10.90 -10.36
N THR A 14 -12.96 -10.02 -10.92
CA THR A 14 -12.88 -8.61 -10.53
C THR A 14 -12.68 -7.68 -11.72
N GLN A 15 -13.16 -6.44 -11.57
CA GLN A 15 -12.89 -5.31 -12.46
C GLN A 15 -12.41 -4.15 -11.60
N ILE A 16 -11.14 -3.78 -11.71
CA ILE A 16 -10.50 -2.81 -10.81
C ILE A 16 -9.79 -1.73 -11.62
N ARG A 17 -10.07 -0.48 -11.26
CA ARG A 17 -9.36 0.71 -11.73
C ARG A 17 -8.70 1.41 -10.56
N VAL A 18 -7.43 1.69 -10.69
CA VAL A 18 -6.65 2.50 -9.75
C VAL A 18 -6.00 3.66 -10.49
N ALA A 19 -6.23 4.89 -10.02
CA ALA A 19 -5.48 6.07 -10.44
C ALA A 19 -4.75 6.67 -9.25
N ILE A 20 -3.46 6.98 -9.43
CA ILE A 20 -2.59 7.48 -8.36
C ILE A 20 -1.80 8.71 -8.81
N ASN A 21 -1.60 9.65 -7.88
CA ASN A 21 -0.63 10.72 -7.99
C ASN A 21 0.25 10.72 -6.74
N LEU A 22 1.52 10.34 -6.89
CA LEU A 22 2.49 10.28 -5.79
C LEU A 22 2.85 11.67 -5.23
N ASP A 23 2.66 12.72 -6.04
CA ASP A 23 2.90 14.12 -5.66
C ASP A 23 1.59 14.85 -5.33
N GLY A 24 0.61 14.11 -4.79
CA GLY A 24 -0.72 14.58 -4.45
C GLY A 24 -0.80 15.34 -3.13
N THR A 25 -2.02 15.50 -2.67
CA THR A 25 -2.38 16.22 -1.44
C THR A 25 -3.19 15.37 -0.45
N GLY A 26 -3.32 14.07 -0.71
CA GLY A 26 -4.08 13.13 0.12
C GLY A 26 -5.57 13.11 -0.19
N ARG A 27 -5.97 13.50 -1.41
CA ARG A 27 -7.36 13.37 -1.89
C ARG A 27 -7.65 11.93 -2.25
N GLN A 28 -8.88 11.50 -2.00
CA GLN A 28 -9.28 10.13 -2.31
C GLN A 28 -10.68 10.06 -2.92
N LYS A 29 -10.90 9.03 -3.75
CA LYS A 29 -12.19 8.58 -4.21
C LYS A 29 -12.18 7.06 -4.24
N LEU A 30 -12.84 6.42 -3.28
CA LEU A 30 -12.72 4.99 -2.99
C LEU A 30 -14.09 4.32 -3.04
N ASN A 31 -14.18 3.22 -3.76
CA ASN A 31 -15.38 2.41 -3.88
C ASN A 31 -14.99 0.98 -4.26
N THR A 32 -14.61 0.18 -3.26
CA THR A 32 -14.25 -1.23 -3.47
C THR A 32 -15.40 -2.19 -3.21
N GLY A 33 -16.50 -1.72 -2.62
CA GLY A 33 -17.56 -2.58 -2.11
C GLY A 33 -17.19 -3.27 -0.79
N VAL A 34 -15.99 -3.05 -0.27
CA VAL A 34 -15.49 -3.55 1.03
C VAL A 34 -15.22 -2.34 1.93
N PRO A 35 -16.18 -1.93 2.79
CA PRO A 35 -16.10 -0.64 3.49
C PRO A 35 -14.85 -0.47 4.36
N PHE A 36 -14.38 -1.55 5.00
CA PHE A 36 -13.17 -1.47 5.81
C PHE A 36 -11.91 -1.30 4.95
N LEU A 37 -11.86 -1.90 3.75
CA LEU A 37 -10.77 -1.68 2.80
C LEU A 37 -10.76 -0.21 2.32
N ASP A 38 -11.93 0.36 2.00
CA ASP A 38 -12.03 1.79 1.63
C ASP A 38 -11.45 2.67 2.74
N HIS A 39 -11.79 2.38 4.00
CA HIS A 39 -11.22 3.09 5.15
C HIS A 39 -9.70 2.93 5.25
N MET A 40 -9.16 1.75 4.97
CA MET A 40 -7.71 1.50 4.96
C MET A 40 -6.99 2.22 3.81
N LEU A 41 -7.57 2.24 2.63
CA LEU A 41 -7.04 2.97 1.47
C LEU A 41 -7.04 4.50 1.70
N ASP A 42 -8.04 5.03 2.43
CA ASP A 42 -8.03 6.44 2.87
C ASP A 42 -6.83 6.74 3.78
N GLN A 43 -6.47 5.81 4.67
CA GLN A 43 -5.26 5.97 5.50
C GLN A 43 -3.99 6.05 4.64
N ILE A 44 -3.89 5.23 3.59
CA ILE A 44 -2.76 5.30 2.64
C ILE A 44 -2.73 6.67 1.96
N ALA A 45 -3.84 7.11 1.38
CA ALA A 45 -3.94 8.37 0.66
C ALA A 45 -3.59 9.56 1.58
N ARG A 46 -4.25 9.64 2.72
CA ARG A 46 -4.11 10.74 3.68
C ARG A 46 -2.71 10.85 4.27
N HIS A 47 -2.17 9.74 4.79
CA HIS A 47 -0.87 9.74 5.46
C HIS A 47 0.30 9.66 4.49
N GLY A 48 0.07 9.11 3.29
CA GLY A 48 1.00 9.13 2.16
C GLY A 48 1.07 10.48 1.44
N MET A 49 0.09 11.37 1.65
CA MET A 49 -0.08 12.61 0.87
C MET A 49 -0.13 12.34 -0.63
N ILE A 50 -0.73 11.22 -1.01
CA ILE A 50 -0.95 10.80 -2.40
C ILE A 50 -2.43 11.01 -2.76
N ASP A 51 -2.71 11.41 -4.00
CA ASP A 51 -4.09 11.36 -4.47
C ASP A 51 -4.37 9.94 -4.99
N LEU A 52 -5.48 9.33 -4.57
CA LEU A 52 -5.81 7.93 -4.84
C LEU A 52 -7.28 7.78 -5.23
N GLU A 53 -7.52 7.25 -6.43
CA GLU A 53 -8.86 6.80 -6.83
C GLU A 53 -8.84 5.29 -7.00
N VAL A 54 -9.80 4.59 -6.40
CA VAL A 54 -9.99 3.15 -6.54
C VAL A 54 -11.46 2.86 -6.78
N GLU A 55 -11.74 2.19 -7.89
CA GLU A 55 -13.04 1.63 -8.22
C GLU A 55 -12.88 0.13 -8.43
N ALA A 56 -13.62 -0.68 -7.68
CA ALA A 56 -13.59 -2.12 -7.81
C ALA A 56 -15.01 -2.70 -7.84
N VAL A 57 -15.22 -3.66 -8.72
CA VAL A 57 -16.37 -4.54 -8.75
C VAL A 57 -15.85 -5.97 -8.73
N GLY A 58 -16.18 -6.71 -7.69
CA GLY A 58 -15.74 -8.09 -7.51
C GLY A 58 -16.89 -9.02 -7.16
N ASP A 59 -16.58 -10.30 -7.04
CA ASP A 59 -17.49 -11.40 -6.73
C ASP A 59 -17.78 -11.51 -5.21
N LEU A 60 -18.12 -10.37 -4.58
CA LEU A 60 -18.37 -10.25 -3.14
C LEU A 60 -19.47 -11.17 -2.59
N HIS A 61 -20.25 -11.80 -3.47
CA HIS A 61 -21.21 -12.84 -3.09
C HIS A 61 -20.53 -14.15 -2.65
N ILE A 62 -19.25 -14.35 -3.02
CA ILE A 62 -18.39 -15.43 -2.52
C ILE A 62 -17.78 -14.97 -1.18
N ASP A 63 -16.85 -14.03 -1.25
CA ASP A 63 -16.26 -13.29 -0.13
C ASP A 63 -15.50 -12.05 -0.65
N ALA A 64 -14.71 -11.40 0.19
CA ALA A 64 -13.94 -10.21 -0.20
C ALA A 64 -12.51 -10.54 -0.66
N HIS A 65 -12.09 -11.80 -0.72
CA HIS A 65 -10.69 -12.20 -0.98
C HIS A 65 -10.18 -11.63 -2.31
N HIS A 66 -10.84 -12.01 -3.43
CA HIS A 66 -10.41 -11.60 -4.76
C HIS A 66 -10.40 -10.07 -4.92
N THR A 67 -11.39 -9.39 -4.35
CA THR A 67 -11.47 -7.91 -4.42
C THR A 67 -10.31 -7.26 -3.68
N VAL A 68 -9.96 -7.74 -2.49
CA VAL A 68 -8.90 -7.16 -1.65
C VAL A 68 -7.52 -7.45 -2.25
N GLU A 69 -7.25 -8.70 -2.64
CA GLU A 69 -5.98 -9.11 -3.28
C GLU A 69 -5.76 -8.32 -4.57
N ASP A 70 -6.73 -8.33 -5.48
CA ASP A 70 -6.65 -7.68 -6.79
C ASP A 70 -6.55 -6.15 -6.68
N THR A 71 -7.12 -5.55 -5.64
CA THR A 71 -6.90 -4.12 -5.33
C THR A 71 -5.44 -3.88 -4.95
N GLY A 72 -4.84 -4.75 -4.12
CA GLY A 72 -3.42 -4.70 -3.80
C GLY A 72 -2.52 -4.84 -5.03
N ILE A 73 -2.82 -5.81 -5.91
CA ILE A 73 -2.15 -6.03 -7.19
C ILE A 73 -2.19 -4.77 -8.05
N THR A 74 -3.39 -4.22 -8.27
CA THR A 74 -3.59 -3.08 -9.17
C THR A 74 -2.93 -1.81 -8.62
N LEU A 75 -2.97 -1.60 -7.30
CA LEU A 75 -2.26 -0.51 -6.64
C LEU A 75 -0.74 -0.67 -6.77
N GLY A 76 -0.21 -1.90 -6.61
CA GLY A 76 1.20 -2.20 -6.82
C GLY A 76 1.67 -1.86 -8.23
N MET A 77 0.89 -2.26 -9.25
CA MET A 77 1.15 -1.90 -10.66
C MET A 77 1.12 -0.39 -10.89
N ALA A 78 0.16 0.32 -10.29
CA ALA A 78 0.04 1.76 -10.41
C ALA A 78 1.24 2.48 -9.79
N VAL A 79 1.68 2.05 -8.60
CA VAL A 79 2.88 2.60 -7.94
C VAL A 79 4.13 2.32 -8.76
N ALA A 80 4.33 1.09 -9.25
CA ALA A 80 5.47 0.74 -10.11
C ALA A 80 5.56 1.64 -11.35
N LYS A 81 4.41 1.87 -12.00
CA LYS A 81 4.32 2.76 -13.17
C LYS A 81 4.61 4.22 -12.82
N ALA A 82 4.10 4.70 -11.68
CA ALA A 82 4.25 6.10 -11.27
C ALA A 82 5.68 6.43 -10.81
N VAL A 83 6.41 5.52 -10.17
CA VAL A 83 7.82 5.74 -9.76
C VAL A 83 8.79 5.70 -10.95
N GLY A 84 8.42 5.07 -12.06
CA GLY A 84 9.24 5.03 -13.27
C GLY A 84 10.63 4.39 -13.06
N ASP A 85 11.68 5.06 -13.53
CA ASP A 85 13.06 4.57 -13.48
C ASP A 85 13.74 4.74 -12.11
N LYS A 86 13.04 5.28 -11.13
CA LYS A 86 13.48 5.47 -9.74
C LYS A 86 14.71 6.40 -9.56
N LYS A 87 15.15 7.13 -10.61
CA LYS A 87 16.25 8.07 -10.49
C LYS A 87 15.92 9.23 -9.58
N GLY A 88 16.84 9.56 -8.67
CA GLY A 88 16.66 10.63 -7.70
C GLY A 88 15.65 10.33 -6.58
N MET A 89 15.11 9.12 -6.52
CA MET A 89 14.18 8.70 -5.48
C MET A 89 14.94 8.29 -4.20
N VAL A 90 14.37 8.55 -3.03
CA VAL A 90 14.96 8.15 -1.73
C VAL A 90 15.09 6.63 -1.63
N ARG A 91 14.18 5.85 -2.20
CA ARG A 91 14.15 4.39 -2.29
C ARG A 91 13.71 3.69 -1.00
N TYR A 92 14.26 4.07 0.17
CA TYR A 92 13.92 3.47 1.46
C TYR A 92 12.94 4.34 2.22
N GLY A 93 11.95 3.74 2.82
CA GLY A 93 11.03 4.45 3.69
C GLY A 93 10.70 3.64 4.93
N HIS A 94 10.46 4.31 6.02
CA HIS A 94 10.03 3.68 7.26
C HIS A 94 9.11 4.61 8.04
N SER A 95 8.27 4.00 8.88
CA SER A 95 7.44 4.76 9.80
C SER A 95 7.03 3.92 11.00
N TYR A 96 6.96 4.58 12.15
CA TYR A 96 6.28 4.09 13.35
C TYR A 96 5.03 4.93 13.53
N VAL A 97 3.86 4.30 13.64
CA VAL A 97 2.59 5.00 13.82
C VAL A 97 1.82 4.40 14.99
N PRO A 98 1.48 5.19 16.01
CA PRO A 98 0.58 4.79 17.09
C PRO A 98 -0.87 5.11 16.73
N LEU A 99 -1.78 4.34 17.33
CA LEU A 99 -3.19 4.69 17.49
C LEU A 99 -3.62 4.12 18.83
N ASP A 100 -3.86 5.01 19.80
CA ASP A 100 -4.11 4.66 21.19
C ASP A 100 -3.09 3.64 21.73
N GLU A 101 -3.51 2.40 22.02
CA GLU A 101 -2.68 1.33 22.54
C GLU A 101 -1.89 0.56 21.47
N ALA A 102 -2.25 0.72 20.19
CA ALA A 102 -1.58 0.04 19.09
C ALA A 102 -0.39 0.84 18.56
N LEU A 103 0.66 0.12 18.15
CA LEU A 103 1.84 0.68 17.53
C LEU A 103 2.32 -0.25 16.45
N SER A 104 2.42 0.24 15.21
CA SER A 104 3.00 -0.52 14.11
C SER A 104 4.23 0.15 13.52
N ARG A 105 5.14 -0.68 13.01
CA ARG A 105 6.30 -0.28 12.21
C ARG A 105 6.17 -0.84 10.81
N VAL A 106 6.44 -0.01 9.81
CA VAL A 106 6.54 -0.42 8.40
C VAL A 106 7.85 0.07 7.82
N VAL A 107 8.54 -0.81 7.06
CA VAL A 107 9.78 -0.49 6.33
C VAL A 107 9.63 -0.99 4.90
N ILE A 108 9.94 -0.14 3.92
CA ILE A 108 9.84 -0.45 2.49
C ILE A 108 11.16 -0.15 1.77
N ASP A 109 11.55 -1.03 0.84
CA ASP A 109 12.65 -0.85 -0.10
C ASP A 109 12.15 -1.07 -1.54
N PHE A 110 12.28 -0.07 -2.39
CA PHE A 110 12.01 -0.19 -3.84
C PHE A 110 13.14 -0.92 -4.56
N SER A 111 13.43 -2.11 -4.09
CA SER A 111 14.58 -2.94 -4.48
C SER A 111 14.48 -3.59 -5.86
N GLY A 112 13.30 -3.59 -6.49
CA GLY A 112 13.00 -4.42 -7.68
C GLY A 112 12.82 -5.92 -7.36
N ARG A 113 12.88 -6.31 -6.08
CA ARG A 113 12.72 -7.71 -5.62
C ARG A 113 11.53 -7.80 -4.67
N PRO A 114 10.45 -8.47 -5.09
CA PRO A 114 9.29 -8.67 -4.22
C PRO A 114 9.65 -9.47 -2.96
N GLY A 115 9.14 -9.02 -1.82
CA GLY A 115 9.26 -9.72 -0.55
C GLY A 115 8.35 -9.12 0.51
N LEU A 116 7.64 -9.95 1.25
CA LEU A 116 6.77 -9.54 2.35
C LEU A 116 7.12 -10.31 3.61
N GLU A 117 7.53 -9.58 4.64
CA GLU A 117 7.65 -10.08 6.01
C GLU A 117 6.61 -9.36 6.86
N MET A 118 5.62 -10.08 7.37
CA MET A 118 4.51 -9.50 8.10
C MET A 118 4.27 -10.25 9.41
N HIS A 119 4.34 -9.51 10.51
CA HIS A 119 4.12 -10.01 11.86
C HIS A 119 3.08 -9.16 12.59
N ILE A 120 1.83 -9.62 12.57
CA ILE A 120 0.72 -8.96 13.26
C ILE A 120 0.05 -10.03 14.16
N PRO A 121 0.17 -9.91 15.49
CA PRO A 121 -0.50 -10.83 16.41
C PRO A 121 -1.97 -10.43 16.54
N TRP A 122 -2.77 -10.77 15.53
CA TRP A 122 -4.18 -10.42 15.49
C TRP A 122 -4.92 -10.88 16.75
N THR A 123 -5.66 -9.95 17.36
CA THR A 123 -6.46 -10.25 18.57
C THR A 123 -7.85 -10.78 18.26
N ARG A 124 -8.29 -10.67 17.00
CA ARG A 124 -9.56 -11.17 16.47
C ARG A 124 -9.39 -11.51 14.99
N ALA A 125 -10.17 -12.48 14.50
CA ALA A 125 -10.20 -12.85 13.10
C ALA A 125 -10.98 -11.84 12.22
N MET A 126 -11.92 -11.09 12.81
CA MET A 126 -12.80 -10.20 12.06
C MET A 126 -12.80 -8.78 12.62
N ILE A 127 -12.85 -7.79 11.72
CA ILE A 127 -13.11 -6.38 12.01
C ILE A 127 -14.42 -6.01 11.28
N GLY A 128 -15.54 -6.02 11.98
CA GLY A 128 -16.85 -5.98 11.32
C GLY A 128 -17.02 -7.19 10.41
N THR A 129 -17.17 -6.97 9.11
CA THR A 129 -17.27 -8.02 8.07
C THR A 129 -15.93 -8.29 7.35
N TYR A 130 -14.85 -7.62 7.74
CA TYR A 130 -13.52 -7.76 7.15
C TYR A 130 -12.71 -8.83 7.88
N ASP A 131 -12.28 -9.87 7.17
CA ASP A 131 -11.34 -10.86 7.67
C ASP A 131 -9.93 -10.27 7.72
N VAL A 132 -9.26 -10.38 8.86
CA VAL A 132 -7.92 -9.80 9.05
C VAL A 132 -6.85 -10.46 8.16
N ASP A 133 -7.06 -11.72 7.74
CA ASP A 133 -6.14 -12.43 6.85
C ASP A 133 -6.04 -11.74 5.48
N LEU A 134 -7.09 -11.06 5.04
CA LEU A 134 -7.12 -10.28 3.79
C LEU A 134 -6.09 -9.15 3.78
N THR A 135 -5.68 -8.66 4.94
CA THR A 135 -4.60 -7.66 5.05
C THR A 135 -3.29 -8.21 4.46
N GLY A 136 -2.99 -9.48 4.72
CA GLY A 136 -1.84 -10.17 4.17
C GLY A 136 -1.90 -10.29 2.65
N GLU A 137 -3.07 -10.64 2.11
CA GLU A 137 -3.28 -10.80 0.67
C GLU A 137 -3.18 -9.45 -0.06
N PHE A 138 -3.72 -8.37 0.51
CA PHE A 138 -3.54 -7.02 -0.02
C PHE A 138 -2.05 -6.66 -0.17
N PHE A 139 -1.26 -6.81 0.90
CA PHE A 139 0.16 -6.46 0.87
C PHE A 139 0.98 -7.42 0.00
N ARG A 140 0.63 -8.70 -0.08
CA ARG A 140 1.25 -9.67 -0.99
C ARG A 140 1.04 -9.29 -2.45
N GLY A 141 -0.20 -8.98 -2.82
CA GLY A 141 -0.55 -8.46 -4.14
C GLY A 141 0.25 -7.19 -4.47
N PHE A 142 0.30 -6.25 -3.53
CA PHE A 142 1.05 -5.00 -3.68
C PHE A 142 2.54 -5.23 -3.90
N VAL A 143 3.25 -5.97 -3.03
CA VAL A 143 4.70 -6.12 -3.12
C VAL A 143 5.15 -6.82 -4.40
N ASN A 144 4.39 -7.83 -4.83
CA ASN A 144 4.68 -8.59 -6.03
C ASN A 144 4.63 -7.73 -7.29
N HIS A 145 3.74 -6.73 -7.34
CA HIS A 145 3.52 -5.90 -8.52
C HIS A 145 4.19 -4.52 -8.44
N ALA A 146 4.48 -4.02 -7.24
CA ALA A 146 5.32 -2.84 -7.05
C ALA A 146 6.81 -3.15 -7.14
N GLY A 147 7.21 -4.42 -7.04
CA GLY A 147 8.62 -4.83 -7.04
C GLY A 147 9.38 -4.32 -5.82
N VAL A 148 8.77 -4.42 -4.63
CA VAL A 148 9.32 -3.89 -3.38
C VAL A 148 9.53 -4.99 -2.35
N THR A 149 10.47 -4.77 -1.43
CA THR A 149 10.56 -5.53 -0.19
C THR A 149 9.86 -4.74 0.91
N LEU A 150 8.94 -5.37 1.64
CA LEU A 150 8.11 -4.75 2.66
C LEU A 150 8.15 -5.54 3.96
N HIS A 151 8.47 -4.87 5.06
CA HIS A 151 8.40 -5.41 6.41
C HIS A 151 7.33 -4.68 7.20
N ILE A 152 6.44 -5.43 7.83
CA ILE A 152 5.32 -4.94 8.64
C ILE A 152 5.34 -5.63 9.99
N ASP A 153 5.45 -4.86 11.06
CA ASP A 153 5.34 -5.36 12.42
C ASP A 153 4.29 -4.56 13.20
N ASN A 154 3.31 -5.23 13.78
CA ASN A 154 2.52 -4.66 14.84
C ASN A 154 3.21 -4.99 16.17
N LEU A 155 3.82 -3.99 16.77
CA LEU A 155 4.64 -4.11 17.97
C LEU A 155 3.79 -4.20 19.24
N ARG A 156 2.61 -3.58 19.24
CA ARG A 156 1.64 -3.54 20.34
C ARG A 156 0.25 -3.33 19.76
N GLY A 157 -0.77 -3.79 20.48
CA GLY A 157 -2.17 -3.55 20.18
C GLY A 157 -3.04 -4.67 20.71
N VAL A 158 -4.22 -4.32 21.20
CA VAL A 158 -5.23 -5.27 21.67
C VAL A 158 -6.57 -5.14 20.92
N ASN A 159 -6.72 -4.07 20.14
CA ASN A 159 -7.87 -3.86 19.26
C ASN A 159 -7.45 -4.13 17.82
N ALA A 160 -8.02 -5.16 17.16
CA ALA A 160 -7.66 -5.54 15.79
C ALA A 160 -7.86 -4.41 14.77
N HIS A 161 -8.88 -3.55 14.94
CA HIS A 161 -9.06 -2.36 14.11
C HIS A 161 -7.85 -1.42 14.22
N HIS A 162 -7.42 -1.09 15.47
CA HIS A 162 -6.26 -0.23 15.70
C HIS A 162 -4.97 -0.88 15.19
N GLN A 163 -4.81 -2.21 15.33
CA GLN A 163 -3.67 -2.93 14.76
C GLN A 163 -3.62 -2.75 13.24
N CYS A 164 -4.74 -2.99 12.55
CA CYS A 164 -4.82 -2.86 11.10
C CYS A 164 -4.61 -1.40 10.66
N GLU A 165 -5.31 -0.45 11.26
CA GLU A 165 -5.26 0.95 10.86
C GLU A 165 -3.86 1.56 11.06
N THR A 166 -3.15 1.22 12.16
CA THR A 166 -1.76 1.66 12.35
C THR A 166 -0.81 1.13 11.28
N VAL A 167 -1.04 -0.09 10.78
CA VAL A 167 -0.28 -0.67 9.66
C VAL A 167 -0.48 0.14 8.38
N PHE A 168 -1.72 0.42 7.98
CA PHE A 168 -1.99 1.18 6.76
C PHE A 168 -1.53 2.64 6.85
N LYS A 169 -1.65 3.28 8.00
CA LYS A 169 -1.08 4.61 8.27
C LYS A 169 0.45 4.61 8.15
N ALA A 170 1.09 3.63 8.78
CA ALA A 170 2.55 3.49 8.73
C ALA A 170 3.02 3.19 7.31
N PHE A 171 2.30 2.34 6.57
CA PHE A 171 2.58 2.05 5.17
C PHE A 171 2.48 3.31 4.30
N GLY A 172 1.41 4.10 4.41
CA GLY A 172 1.27 5.36 3.67
C GLY A 172 2.45 6.31 3.92
N ARG A 173 2.86 6.48 5.18
CA ARG A 173 4.02 7.32 5.53
C ARG A 173 5.34 6.76 5.02
N ALA A 174 5.57 5.46 5.13
CA ALA A 174 6.77 4.80 4.61
C ALA A 174 6.85 4.91 3.08
N LEU A 175 5.71 4.71 2.39
CA LEU A 175 5.60 4.89 0.95
C LEU A 175 5.94 6.31 0.52
N ARG A 176 5.38 7.33 1.19
CA ARG A 176 5.71 8.74 0.96
C ARG A 176 7.20 9.01 1.11
N MET A 177 7.84 8.51 2.18
CA MET A 177 9.27 8.69 2.41
C MET A 177 10.08 8.02 1.31
N ALA A 178 9.78 6.76 0.97
CA ALA A 178 10.52 5.99 -0.03
C ALA A 178 10.42 6.59 -1.43
N THR A 179 9.26 7.15 -1.78
CA THR A 179 9.00 7.76 -3.07
C THR A 179 9.39 9.24 -3.15
N ALA A 180 9.81 9.87 -2.04
CA ALA A 180 10.28 11.24 -2.06
C ALA A 180 11.49 11.41 -3.00
N MET A 181 11.62 12.59 -3.61
CA MET A 181 12.77 12.94 -4.43
C MET A 181 13.86 13.57 -3.57
N ASP A 182 15.09 13.10 -3.73
CA ASP A 182 16.29 13.69 -3.11
C ASP A 182 17.02 14.54 -4.15
N GLU A 183 17.02 15.86 -3.96
CA GLU A 183 17.67 16.80 -4.86
C GLU A 183 19.19 16.53 -4.99
N ARG A 184 19.82 16.00 -3.94
CA ARG A 184 21.25 15.66 -3.92
C ARG A 184 21.57 14.42 -4.75
N ALA A 185 20.56 13.57 -5.00
CA ALA A 185 20.66 12.35 -5.81
C ALA A 185 20.02 12.50 -7.19
N ALA A 186 19.75 13.74 -7.65
CA ALA A 186 19.06 13.98 -8.91
C ALA A 186 19.75 13.26 -10.09
N GLY A 187 18.97 12.46 -10.83
CA GLY A 187 19.47 11.69 -11.97
C GLY A 187 20.25 10.42 -11.63
N ILE A 188 20.49 10.12 -10.34
CA ILE A 188 21.23 8.94 -9.89
C ILE A 188 20.24 7.83 -9.53
N ILE A 189 20.50 6.59 -10.00
CA ILE A 189 19.79 5.41 -9.50
C ILE A 189 20.32 5.11 -8.10
N PRO A 190 19.45 5.02 -7.05
CA PRO A 190 19.88 4.84 -5.67
C PRO A 190 20.30 3.37 -5.39
N SER A 191 21.32 2.89 -6.11
CA SER A 191 21.84 1.53 -6.04
C SER A 191 23.32 1.50 -6.41
N THR A 192 24.13 0.84 -5.58
CA THR A 192 25.56 0.59 -5.87
C THR A 192 25.76 -0.30 -7.10
N LYS A 193 24.71 -1.03 -7.53
CA LYS A 193 24.72 -1.86 -8.76
C LYS A 193 24.43 -1.06 -10.02
N GLY A 194 24.00 0.22 -9.90
CA GLY A 194 23.59 1.04 -11.04
C GLY A 194 22.26 0.62 -11.68
N SER A 195 21.51 -0.29 -11.05
CA SER A 195 20.18 -0.78 -11.49
C SER A 195 19.31 -1.14 -10.29
N LEU A 196 17.96 -1.10 -10.50
CA LEU A 196 16.92 -1.54 -9.55
C LEU A 196 15.80 -2.25 -10.31
#